data_9f55e600a4c26fcd28774eb57c4a221c
#
_entry.id   9f55e600a4c26fcd28774eb57c4a221c
#
_cell.length_a   1.000
_cell.length_b   1.000
_cell.length_c   1.000
_cell.angle_alpha   90.00
_cell.angle_beta   90.00
_cell.angle_gamma   90.00
#
_symmetry.space_group_name_H-M   'P 1'
#
loop_
_entity.id
_entity.type
_entity.pdbx_description
1 polymer ?
#
loop_
_entity_poly.entity_id
_entity_poly.type
_entity_poly.pdbx_seq_one_letter_code
_entity_poly.pdbx_strand_id
1 'polypeptide(L)'
;DVLKAFGVKIWCDMEGGQDFAESQDWNDCTEIVLHIKGGQKYTAADMDIEGDWSTAANFLVAGAVFGKAEVSGLDTKSLQADLSIMDILMEAGASLSQLGDDDPKGDIHVQRAPLSAFEVDANNCPDLFPIISVLAAFCQGTSKIGGVGRLANKESDRGKAILDMLL
;
A
#
# COMPACT_ATOMS: atom_id res chain seq x y z
N ASP A 1 10.31 11.14 7.55
CA ASP A 1 9.55 12.10 8.36
C ASP A 1 9.65 11.78 9.86
N VAL A 2 9.46 10.55 10.32
CA VAL A 2 9.54 10.15 11.74
C VAL A 2 10.86 10.59 12.39
N LEU A 3 12.00 10.22 11.80
CA LEU A 3 13.31 10.59 12.33
C LEU A 3 13.50 12.12 12.42
N LYS A 4 12.97 12.88 11.45
CA LYS A 4 13.01 14.35 11.47
C LYS A 4 12.16 14.91 12.62
N ALA A 5 10.97 14.34 12.87
CA ALA A 5 10.11 14.73 13.98
C ALA A 5 10.82 14.56 15.32
N PHE A 6 11.63 13.51 15.46
CA PHE A 6 12.45 13.27 16.66
C PHE A 6 13.80 13.99 16.63
N GLY A 7 13.98 15.02 15.81
CA GLY A 7 15.14 15.90 15.79
C GLY A 7 16.37 15.37 15.08
N VAL A 8 16.27 14.24 14.39
CA VAL A 8 17.38 13.67 13.62
C VAL A 8 17.53 14.41 12.29
N LYS A 9 18.73 14.90 12.02
CA LYS A 9 19.05 15.56 10.75
C LYS A 9 19.43 14.50 9.71
N ILE A 10 18.59 14.43 8.69
CA ILE A 10 18.74 13.55 7.54
C ILE A 10 18.54 14.40 6.28
N TRP A 11 19.37 14.19 5.30
CA TRP A 11 19.16 14.68 3.95
C TRP A 11 19.49 13.58 2.96
N CYS A 12 19.00 13.70 1.74
CA CYS A 12 19.31 12.78 0.66
C CYS A 12 19.74 13.56 -0.58
N ASP A 13 20.66 12.98 -1.30
CA ASP A 13 20.97 13.33 -2.66
C ASP A 13 20.32 12.29 -3.56
N MET A 14 19.63 12.72 -4.60
CA MET A 14 18.97 11.87 -5.57
C MET A 14 19.53 12.17 -6.94
N GLU A 15 19.88 11.12 -7.67
CA GLU A 15 20.34 11.21 -9.03
C GLU A 15 19.46 10.35 -9.92
N GLY A 16 19.21 10.81 -11.15
CA GLY A 16 18.39 10.11 -12.13
C GLY A 16 18.68 10.59 -13.54
N GLY A 17 18.07 9.91 -14.51
CA GLY A 17 18.12 10.28 -15.91
C GLY A 17 17.26 11.51 -16.24
N GLN A 18 16.94 11.65 -17.53
CA GLN A 18 16.12 12.76 -18.01
C GLN A 18 14.72 12.73 -17.37
N ASP A 19 14.12 11.56 -17.17
CA ASP A 19 12.79 11.41 -16.57
C ASP A 19 12.77 11.97 -15.16
N PHE A 20 13.79 11.66 -14.34
CA PHE A 20 13.93 12.24 -13.00
C PHE A 20 14.12 13.75 -13.03
N ALA A 21 14.90 14.27 -13.97
CA ALA A 21 15.14 15.71 -14.10
C ALA A 21 13.82 16.48 -14.38
N GLU A 22 12.89 15.86 -15.09
CA GLU A 22 11.59 16.43 -15.44
C GLU A 22 10.54 16.24 -14.34
N SER A 23 10.44 15.01 -13.78
CA SER A 23 9.39 14.64 -12.81
C SER A 23 9.75 15.02 -11.38
N GLN A 24 11.02 14.97 -11.01
CA GLN A 24 11.50 15.00 -9.61
C GLN A 24 10.86 13.89 -8.74
N ASP A 25 10.31 12.86 -9.39
CA ASP A 25 9.71 11.71 -8.71
C ASP A 25 10.81 10.71 -8.31
N TRP A 26 10.79 10.26 -7.08
CA TRP A 26 11.74 9.28 -6.57
C TRP A 26 11.70 7.94 -7.33
N ASN A 27 10.58 7.59 -7.96
CA ASN A 27 10.45 6.40 -8.80
C ASN A 27 11.33 6.45 -10.06
N ASP A 28 11.64 7.65 -10.56
CA ASP A 28 12.50 7.86 -11.72
C ASP A 28 13.97 8.05 -11.31
N CYS A 29 14.24 7.96 -10.01
CA CYS A 29 15.56 8.09 -9.43
C CYS A 29 16.36 6.79 -9.62
N THR A 30 17.59 6.89 -10.12
CA THR A 30 18.49 5.75 -10.31
C THR A 30 19.39 5.49 -9.10
N GLU A 31 19.65 6.53 -8.30
CA GLU A 31 20.48 6.45 -7.10
C GLU A 31 19.96 7.39 -6.01
N ILE A 32 19.90 6.90 -4.79
CA ILE A 32 19.57 7.68 -3.60
C ILE A 32 20.68 7.48 -2.56
N VAL A 33 21.32 8.59 -2.18
CA VAL A 33 22.31 8.61 -1.09
C VAL A 33 21.70 9.28 0.14
N LEU A 34 21.50 8.52 1.20
CA LEU A 34 21.01 9.03 2.48
C LEU A 34 22.18 9.42 3.38
N HIS A 35 22.22 10.67 3.81
CA HIS A 35 23.22 11.20 4.72
C HIS A 35 22.65 11.31 6.13
N ILE A 36 23.16 10.49 7.03
CA ILE A 36 22.78 10.46 8.44
C ILE A 36 24.05 10.60 9.27
N LYS A 37 24.23 11.77 9.88
CA LYS A 37 25.39 12.00 10.76
C LYS A 37 25.23 11.18 12.04
N GLY A 38 26.24 10.42 12.40
CA GLY A 38 26.28 9.71 13.68
C GLY A 38 26.36 10.63 14.89
N GLY A 39 26.11 10.07 16.09
CA GLY A 39 26.22 10.78 17.37
C GLY A 39 25.09 11.78 17.64
N GLN A 40 24.03 11.78 16.86
CA GLN A 40 22.84 12.60 17.11
C GLN A 40 22.04 12.05 18.30
N LYS A 41 21.30 12.92 18.96
CA LYS A 41 20.39 12.54 20.04
C LYS A 41 18.96 12.79 19.60
N TYR A 42 18.06 11.86 19.94
CA TYR A 42 16.63 12.05 19.77
C TYR A 42 16.11 13.10 20.75
N THR A 43 15.21 13.94 20.28
CA THR A 43 14.42 14.84 21.11
C THR A 43 12.99 14.28 21.22
N ALA A 44 12.38 14.41 22.40
CA ALA A 44 11.01 13.98 22.56
C ALA A 44 10.09 14.78 21.63
N ALA A 45 9.15 14.09 21.02
CA ALA A 45 8.13 14.67 20.15
C ALA A 45 6.82 13.89 20.31
N ASP A 46 5.71 14.58 20.27
CA ASP A 46 4.39 13.97 20.15
C ASP A 46 4.14 13.69 18.68
N MET A 47 3.63 12.49 18.37
CA MET A 47 3.38 12.06 17.02
C MET A 47 2.14 11.17 16.97
N ASP A 48 1.22 11.49 16.08
CA ASP A 48 0.13 10.61 15.72
C ASP A 48 0.64 9.51 14.78
N ILE A 49 0.38 8.26 15.16
CA ILE A 49 0.70 7.11 14.32
C ILE A 49 -0.50 6.84 13.41
N GLU A 50 -0.29 6.87 12.12
CA GLU A 50 -1.32 6.52 11.14
C GLU A 50 -1.69 5.04 11.20
N GLY A 51 -2.90 4.70 10.72
CA GLY A 51 -3.34 3.32 10.58
C GLY A 51 -2.49 2.54 9.56
N ASP A 52 -2.46 1.23 9.74
CA ASP A 52 -1.72 0.30 8.88
C ASP A 52 -2.57 -0.14 7.69
N TRP A 53 -2.15 0.25 6.49
CA TRP A 53 -2.84 -0.09 5.24
C TRP A 53 -2.80 -1.58 4.92
N SER A 54 -1.74 -2.30 5.29
CA SER A 54 -1.65 -3.76 5.10
C SER A 54 -2.73 -4.50 5.88
N THR A 55 -2.94 -4.10 7.15
CA THR A 55 -4.01 -4.65 7.99
C THR A 55 -5.39 -4.22 7.48
N ALA A 56 -5.55 -2.94 7.15
CA ALA A 56 -6.81 -2.38 6.65
C ALA A 56 -7.29 -3.07 5.36
N ALA A 57 -6.38 -3.42 4.45
CA ALA A 57 -6.68 -4.11 3.20
C ALA A 57 -7.49 -5.38 3.41
N ASN A 58 -7.24 -6.13 4.49
CA ASN A 58 -7.99 -7.35 4.78
C ASN A 58 -9.47 -7.05 5.08
N PHE A 59 -9.75 -5.99 5.83
CA PHE A 59 -11.12 -5.59 6.15
C PHE A 59 -11.82 -4.98 4.95
N LEU A 60 -11.11 -4.18 4.15
CA LEU A 60 -11.66 -3.57 2.94
C LEU A 60 -12.05 -4.64 1.90
N VAL A 61 -11.18 -5.63 1.65
CA VAL A 61 -11.49 -6.74 0.76
C VAL A 61 -12.65 -7.58 1.32
N ALA A 62 -12.66 -7.86 2.62
CA ALA A 62 -13.77 -8.59 3.24
C ALA A 62 -15.10 -7.84 3.07
N GLY A 63 -15.10 -6.52 3.22
CA GLY A 63 -16.28 -5.67 2.98
C GLY A 63 -16.74 -5.71 1.53
N ALA A 64 -15.83 -5.62 0.57
CA ALA A 64 -16.12 -5.67 -0.86
C ALA A 64 -16.71 -7.02 -1.29
N VAL A 65 -16.26 -8.11 -0.70
CA VAL A 65 -16.68 -9.48 -1.05
C VAL A 65 -17.95 -9.90 -0.31
N PHE A 66 -18.02 -9.70 1.01
CA PHE A 66 -19.03 -10.33 1.86
C PHE A 66 -20.13 -9.39 2.32
N GLY A 67 -19.96 -8.07 2.20
CA GLY A 67 -21.03 -7.17 2.64
C GLY A 67 -20.61 -5.71 2.67
N LYS A 68 -20.18 -5.23 3.83
CA LYS A 68 -19.68 -3.87 4.02
C LYS A 68 -18.63 -3.83 5.13
N ALA A 69 -17.71 -2.89 5.02
CA ALA A 69 -16.78 -2.53 6.09
C ALA A 69 -16.61 -1.00 6.13
N GLU A 70 -16.29 -0.53 7.31
CA GLU A 70 -15.90 0.85 7.58
C GLU A 70 -14.58 0.80 8.35
N VAL A 71 -13.59 1.53 7.88
CA VAL A 71 -12.25 1.55 8.48
C VAL A 71 -11.85 2.99 8.72
N SER A 72 -11.55 3.31 9.97
CA SER A 72 -11.15 4.64 10.43
C SER A 72 -9.66 4.72 10.73
N GLY A 73 -9.12 5.94 10.77
CA GLY A 73 -7.74 6.19 11.18
C GLY A 73 -6.69 5.91 10.10
N LEU A 74 -7.11 5.72 8.86
CA LEU A 74 -6.21 5.62 7.72
C LEU A 74 -5.95 7.01 7.14
N ASP A 75 -4.74 7.24 6.66
CA ASP A 75 -4.37 8.45 5.94
C ASP A 75 -4.24 8.15 4.44
N THR A 76 -5.11 8.73 3.62
CA THR A 76 -5.09 8.55 2.15
C THR A 76 -3.94 9.30 1.47
N LYS A 77 -3.17 10.08 2.22
CA LYS A 77 -1.90 10.68 1.79
C LYS A 77 -0.68 9.95 2.36
N SER A 78 -0.90 8.77 2.96
CA SER A 78 0.16 7.92 3.50
C SER A 78 1.19 7.55 2.43
N LEU A 79 2.45 7.42 2.86
CA LEU A 79 3.54 6.89 2.03
C LEU A 79 3.62 5.35 2.09
N GLN A 80 2.69 4.68 2.77
CA GLN A 80 2.62 3.23 2.80
C GLN A 80 2.25 2.71 1.40
N ALA A 81 3.08 1.83 0.85
CA ALA A 81 2.85 1.28 -0.48
C ALA A 81 1.52 0.50 -0.60
N ASP A 82 1.05 -0.05 0.52
CA ASP A 82 -0.19 -0.83 0.58
C ASP A 82 -1.46 0.04 0.51
N LEU A 83 -1.32 1.37 0.49
CA LEU A 83 -2.40 2.29 0.09
C LEU A 83 -2.96 1.94 -1.30
N SER A 84 -2.15 1.33 -2.17
CA SER A 84 -2.55 0.87 -3.50
C SER A 84 -3.73 -0.11 -3.50
N ILE A 85 -4.10 -0.67 -2.34
CA ILE A 85 -5.34 -1.47 -2.21
C ILE A 85 -6.59 -0.68 -2.64
N MET A 86 -6.61 0.65 -2.46
CA MET A 86 -7.73 1.49 -2.87
C MET A 86 -7.91 1.45 -4.38
N ASP A 87 -6.82 1.62 -5.14
CA ASP A 87 -6.84 1.59 -6.60
C ASP A 87 -7.23 0.20 -7.11
N ILE A 88 -6.69 -0.86 -6.49
CA ILE A 88 -7.00 -2.25 -6.84
C ILE A 88 -8.48 -2.56 -6.62
N LEU A 89 -9.05 -2.12 -5.52
CA LEU A 89 -10.48 -2.31 -5.23
C LEU A 89 -11.36 -1.53 -6.21
N MET A 90 -10.97 -0.30 -6.57
CA MET A 90 -11.69 0.49 -7.58
C MET A 90 -11.62 -0.17 -8.95
N GLU A 91 -10.46 -0.68 -9.37
CA GLU A 91 -10.29 -1.39 -10.64
C GLU A 91 -11.12 -2.68 -10.67
N ALA A 92 -11.18 -3.41 -9.55
CA ALA A 92 -12.05 -4.57 -9.40
C ALA A 92 -13.54 -4.23 -9.38
N GLY A 93 -13.92 -2.95 -9.32
CA GLY A 93 -15.31 -2.48 -9.32
C GLY A 93 -15.98 -2.48 -7.95
N ALA A 94 -15.20 -2.49 -6.86
CA ALA A 94 -15.75 -2.35 -5.52
C ALA A 94 -16.40 -0.97 -5.32
N SER A 95 -17.48 -0.93 -4.54
CA SER A 95 -18.12 0.33 -4.15
C SER A 95 -17.35 0.91 -2.95
N LEU A 96 -16.54 1.93 -3.22
CA LEU A 96 -15.71 2.63 -2.23
C LEU A 96 -16.20 4.08 -2.07
N SER A 97 -16.18 4.58 -0.86
CA SER A 97 -16.36 6.00 -0.56
C SER A 97 -15.52 6.38 0.67
N GLN A 98 -15.03 7.62 0.67
CA GLN A 98 -14.41 8.24 1.83
C GLN A 98 -15.36 9.30 2.38
N LEU A 99 -15.61 9.29 3.68
CA LEU A 99 -16.38 10.34 4.35
C LEU A 99 -15.42 11.44 4.83
N GLY A 100 -15.77 12.69 4.52
CA GLY A 100 -14.95 13.86 4.84
C GLY A 100 -14.13 14.31 3.64
N ASP A 101 -14.79 14.93 2.66
CA ASP A 101 -14.25 15.28 1.33
C ASP A 101 -12.89 16.01 1.33
N ASP A 102 -12.51 16.67 2.42
CA ASP A 102 -11.26 17.41 2.57
C ASP A 102 -10.32 16.83 3.65
N ASP A 103 -10.76 15.79 4.40
CA ASP A 103 -9.95 15.18 5.44
C ASP A 103 -9.27 13.89 4.92
N PRO A 104 -7.93 13.87 4.76
CA PRO A 104 -7.22 12.67 4.33
C PRO A 104 -7.33 11.51 5.34
N LYS A 105 -7.79 11.77 6.56
CA LYS A 105 -8.03 10.78 7.62
C LYS A 105 -9.52 10.43 7.77
N GLY A 106 -10.34 10.76 6.77
CA GLY A 106 -11.75 10.39 6.76
C GLY A 106 -11.96 8.87 6.71
N ASP A 107 -13.12 8.43 7.21
CA ASP A 107 -13.46 7.01 7.25
C ASP A 107 -13.61 6.42 5.83
N ILE A 108 -13.00 5.27 5.61
CA ILE A 108 -13.11 4.54 4.35
C ILE A 108 -14.26 3.55 4.47
N HIS A 109 -15.24 3.71 3.59
CA HIS A 109 -16.36 2.80 3.48
C HIS A 109 -16.23 1.96 2.24
N VAL A 110 -16.44 0.65 2.37
CA VAL A 110 -16.52 -0.28 1.26
C VAL A 110 -17.78 -1.11 1.36
N GLN A 111 -18.41 -1.35 0.22
CA GLN A 111 -19.60 -2.18 0.14
C GLN A 111 -19.47 -3.20 -0.99
N ARG A 112 -20.15 -4.33 -0.80
CA ARG A 112 -20.25 -5.37 -1.82
C ARG A 112 -20.80 -4.81 -3.12
N ALA A 113 -20.10 -5.13 -4.21
CA ALA A 113 -20.52 -4.83 -5.59
C ALA A 113 -20.19 -6.05 -6.48
N PRO A 114 -20.70 -6.11 -7.71
CA PRO A 114 -20.23 -7.08 -8.69
C PRO A 114 -18.75 -6.81 -8.99
N LEU A 115 -17.88 -7.76 -8.63
CA LEU A 115 -16.44 -7.63 -8.82
C LEU A 115 -16.02 -8.24 -10.16
N SER A 116 -15.13 -7.56 -10.86
CA SER A 116 -14.55 -7.97 -12.14
C SER A 116 -13.04 -8.19 -12.01
N ALA A 117 -12.51 -9.01 -12.92
CA ALA A 117 -11.08 -9.26 -12.98
C ALA A 117 -10.29 -7.96 -13.18
N PHE A 118 -9.10 -7.91 -12.58
CA PHE A 118 -8.18 -6.78 -12.59
C PHE A 118 -6.77 -7.21 -12.94
N GLU A 119 -5.91 -6.26 -13.29
CA GLU A 119 -4.48 -6.49 -13.55
C GLU A 119 -3.64 -5.53 -12.72
N VAL A 120 -2.73 -6.04 -11.88
CA VAL A 120 -1.89 -5.23 -10.99
C VAL A 120 -0.46 -5.75 -10.95
N ASP A 121 0.51 -4.86 -10.86
CA ASP A 121 1.89 -5.18 -10.48
C ASP A 121 2.09 -4.89 -8.98
N ALA A 122 2.22 -5.96 -8.19
CA ALA A 122 2.42 -5.89 -6.75
C ALA A 122 3.91 -5.85 -6.33
N ASN A 123 4.84 -5.51 -7.23
CA ASN A 123 6.25 -5.39 -6.90
C ASN A 123 6.51 -4.40 -5.76
N ASN A 124 5.76 -3.30 -5.71
CA ASN A 124 5.92 -2.26 -4.71
C ASN A 124 5.07 -2.48 -3.45
N CYS A 125 4.04 -3.33 -3.52
CA CYS A 125 3.15 -3.67 -2.40
C CYS A 125 3.04 -5.20 -2.18
N PRO A 126 4.18 -5.91 -1.97
CA PRO A 126 4.18 -7.37 -1.90
C PRO A 126 3.40 -7.93 -0.70
N ASP A 127 3.11 -7.13 0.31
CA ASP A 127 2.33 -7.54 1.47
C ASP A 127 0.82 -7.62 1.19
N LEU A 128 0.36 -6.95 0.14
CA LEU A 128 -1.01 -7.10 -0.37
C LEU A 128 -1.25 -8.41 -1.12
N PHE A 129 -0.20 -9.10 -1.57
CA PHE A 129 -0.34 -10.26 -2.46
C PHE A 129 -1.34 -11.31 -1.95
N PRO A 130 -1.32 -11.74 -0.68
CA PRO A 130 -2.29 -12.72 -0.17
C PRO A 130 -3.73 -12.21 -0.30
N ILE A 131 -3.98 -10.96 0.13
CA ILE A 131 -5.36 -10.45 0.18
C ILE A 131 -5.92 -10.10 -1.20
N ILE A 132 -5.09 -9.62 -2.13
CA ILE A 132 -5.54 -9.38 -3.52
C ILE A 132 -5.74 -10.70 -4.28
N SER A 133 -5.04 -11.78 -3.90
CA SER A 133 -5.31 -13.12 -4.41
C SER A 133 -6.68 -13.64 -3.96
N VAL A 134 -7.05 -13.35 -2.71
CA VAL A 134 -8.41 -13.62 -2.22
C VAL A 134 -9.43 -12.79 -2.98
N LEU A 135 -9.21 -11.48 -3.16
CA LEU A 135 -10.09 -10.61 -3.95
C LEU A 135 -10.30 -11.20 -5.36
N ALA A 136 -9.21 -11.58 -6.04
CA ALA A 136 -9.25 -12.15 -7.39
C ALA A 136 -10.10 -13.43 -7.47
N ALA A 137 -10.09 -14.26 -6.43
CA ALA A 137 -10.90 -15.48 -6.38
C ALA A 137 -12.42 -15.20 -6.35
N PHE A 138 -12.85 -13.99 -5.98
CA PHE A 138 -14.25 -13.56 -5.97
C PHE A 138 -14.64 -12.67 -7.17
N CYS A 139 -13.68 -12.35 -8.04
CA CYS A 139 -13.92 -11.57 -9.24
C CYS A 139 -14.41 -12.46 -10.40
N GLN A 140 -15.24 -11.87 -11.28
CA GLN A 140 -15.60 -12.53 -12.53
C GLN A 140 -14.49 -12.34 -13.57
N GLY A 141 -14.01 -13.43 -14.16
CA GLY A 141 -12.96 -13.41 -15.17
C GLY A 141 -11.62 -13.89 -14.63
N THR A 142 -10.53 -13.48 -15.26
CA THR A 142 -9.17 -13.88 -14.90
C THR A 142 -8.35 -12.66 -14.54
N SER A 143 -8.06 -12.49 -13.25
CA SER A 143 -7.17 -11.45 -12.77
C SER A 143 -5.70 -11.82 -12.98
N LYS A 144 -4.84 -10.83 -13.18
CA LYS A 144 -3.40 -10.99 -13.29
C LYS A 144 -2.69 -10.19 -12.23
N ILE A 145 -1.84 -10.85 -11.46
CA ILE A 145 -1.06 -10.23 -10.38
C ILE A 145 0.42 -10.45 -10.66
N GLY A 146 1.11 -9.38 -11.03
CA GLY A 146 2.56 -9.33 -11.24
C GLY A 146 3.34 -9.21 -9.93
N GLY A 147 4.69 -9.35 -10.00
CA GLY A 147 5.55 -9.15 -8.82
C GLY A 147 5.82 -10.40 -7.98
N VAL A 148 5.52 -11.60 -8.49
CA VAL A 148 5.68 -12.89 -7.78
C VAL A 148 7.09 -13.12 -7.23
N GLY A 149 8.14 -12.60 -7.90
CA GLY A 149 9.53 -12.76 -7.46
C GLY A 149 9.82 -12.23 -6.05
N ARG A 150 9.03 -11.28 -5.56
CA ARG A 150 9.17 -10.73 -4.22
C ARG A 150 8.68 -11.66 -3.11
N LEU A 151 7.84 -12.64 -3.43
CA LEU A 151 7.20 -13.55 -2.47
C LEU A 151 8.15 -14.58 -1.88
N ALA A 152 9.20 -14.97 -2.62
CA ALA A 152 10.19 -15.94 -2.18
C ALA A 152 11.14 -15.42 -1.09
N ASN A 153 11.24 -14.09 -0.92
CA ASN A 153 12.17 -13.43 0.00
C ASN A 153 11.48 -12.94 1.28
N LYS A 154 10.39 -13.57 1.69
CA LYS A 154 9.65 -13.28 2.92
C LYS A 154 9.92 -14.34 3.99
N GLU A 155 9.20 -14.30 5.10
CA GLU A 155 9.35 -15.23 6.23
C GLU A 155 9.05 -16.69 5.84
N SER A 156 8.27 -16.86 4.76
CA SER A 156 7.91 -18.14 4.14
C SER A 156 7.79 -17.97 2.63
N ASP A 157 7.73 -19.08 1.89
CA ASP A 157 7.35 -19.04 0.48
C ASP A 157 5.85 -18.71 0.37
N ARG A 158 5.57 -17.40 0.32
CA ARG A 158 4.18 -16.90 0.25
C ARG A 158 3.50 -17.30 -1.06
N GLY A 159 4.24 -17.43 -2.16
CA GLY A 159 3.70 -17.86 -3.45
C GLY A 159 3.13 -19.27 -3.33
N LYS A 160 3.90 -20.19 -2.74
CA LYS A 160 3.41 -21.55 -2.48
C LYS A 160 2.21 -21.57 -1.53
N ALA A 161 2.28 -20.80 -0.44
CA ALA A 161 1.18 -20.74 0.53
C ALA A 161 -0.13 -20.25 -0.10
N ILE A 162 -0.07 -19.25 -0.98
CA ILE A 162 -1.25 -18.74 -1.71
C ILE A 162 -1.80 -19.83 -2.65
N LEU A 163 -0.94 -20.53 -3.39
CA LEU A 163 -1.38 -21.62 -4.26
C LEU A 163 -2.05 -22.74 -3.46
N ASP A 164 -1.44 -23.14 -2.35
CA ASP A 164 -1.99 -24.20 -1.48
C ASP A 164 -3.33 -23.78 -0.84
N MET A 165 -3.59 -22.48 -0.66
CA MET A 165 -4.84 -21.95 -0.13
C MET A 165 -5.96 -21.94 -1.18
N LEU A 166 -5.63 -21.70 -2.46
CA LEU A 166 -6.60 -21.54 -3.53
C LEU A 166 -6.94 -22.83 -4.28
N LEU A 167 -6.18 -23.91 -4.09
CA LEU A 167 -6.37 -25.24 -4.71
C LEU A 167 -7.11 -26.19 -3.77
#